data_0d2001989993aa5911f80d811e95f17a
#
_entry.id   0d2001989993aa5911f80d811e95f17a
#
_cell.length_a   1.000
_cell.length_b   1.000
_cell.length_c   1.000
_cell.angle_alpha   90.00
_cell.angle_beta   90.00
_cell.angle_gamma   90.00
#
_symmetry.space_group_name_H-M   'P 1'
#
loop_
_entity.id
_entity.type
_entity.pdbx_description
1 polymer ?
#
loop_
_entity_poly.entity_id
_entity_poly.type
_entity_poly.pdbx_seq_one_letter_code
_entity_poly.pdbx_strand_id
1 'polypeptide(L)'
;MWQPANPVEMPSDGRVFGTERRVRLGDVTPKGRLRLDATARYLQDIANDDAVDGAYSDIHGWVVRRTEMWVHQFPLYMTDVSVKTWCGGYGSHWAERRTTITSSDGARIESAALWVHVDMQTMKP
;
A
#
# COMPACT_ATOMS: atom_id res chain seq x y z
N MET A 1 17.07 12.26 2.98
CA MET A 1 16.46 10.91 3.10
C MET A 1 14.95 11.05 3.19
N TRP A 2 14.24 10.18 2.48
CA TRP A 2 12.79 10.15 2.52
C TRP A 2 12.27 9.83 3.92
N GLN A 3 11.35 10.65 4.43
CA GLN A 3 10.71 10.44 5.73
C GLN A 3 9.26 10.91 5.66
N PRO A 4 8.30 10.00 5.72
CA PRO A 4 6.90 10.41 5.83
C PRO A 4 6.66 10.97 7.23
N ALA A 5 6.25 12.22 7.32
CA ALA A 5 6.07 12.87 8.60
C ALA A 5 4.86 12.31 9.36
N ASN A 6 3.73 12.17 8.66
CA ASN A 6 2.45 11.77 9.26
C ASN A 6 1.56 11.14 8.21
N PRO A 7 0.54 10.39 8.63
CA PRO A 7 -0.54 10.02 7.71
C PRO A 7 -1.17 11.27 7.11
N VAL A 8 -1.56 11.18 5.83
CA VAL A 8 -2.24 12.27 5.13
C VAL A 8 -3.57 11.78 4.62
N GLU A 9 -4.53 12.68 4.53
CA GLU A 9 -5.83 12.34 3.98
C GLU A 9 -5.73 12.04 2.49
N MET A 10 -6.61 11.17 2.03
CA MET A 10 -6.73 10.86 0.62
C MET A 10 -7.11 12.11 -0.15
N PRO A 11 -6.43 12.41 -1.27
CA PRO A 11 -6.73 13.63 -2.04
C PRO A 11 -8.13 13.58 -2.64
N SER A 12 -8.72 14.76 -2.81
CA SER A 12 -10.04 14.90 -3.42
C SER A 12 -9.98 14.92 -4.95
N ASP A 13 -8.79 15.12 -5.51
CA ASP A 13 -8.56 15.14 -6.95
C ASP A 13 -7.33 14.30 -7.29
N GLY A 14 -7.10 14.06 -8.60
CA GLY A 14 -6.03 13.20 -9.05
C GLY A 14 -6.43 11.72 -9.00
N ARG A 15 -5.47 10.87 -9.33
CA ARG A 15 -5.75 9.43 -9.43
C ARG A 15 -5.71 8.77 -8.04
N VAL A 16 -6.82 8.18 -7.68
CA VAL A 16 -6.91 7.25 -6.52
C VAL A 16 -7.47 5.94 -7.04
N PHE A 17 -6.74 4.86 -6.83
CA PHE A 17 -7.19 3.52 -7.19
C PHE A 17 -7.69 2.80 -5.95
N GLY A 18 -8.83 2.14 -6.04
CA GLY A 18 -9.41 1.44 -4.91
C GLY A 18 -9.90 0.06 -5.29
N THR A 19 -9.88 -0.85 -4.32
CA THR A 19 -10.44 -2.17 -4.43
C THR A 19 -10.94 -2.61 -3.06
N GLU A 20 -11.74 -3.67 -3.05
CA GLU A 20 -12.19 -4.30 -1.81
C GLU A 20 -11.66 -5.71 -1.75
N ARG A 21 -11.42 -6.19 -0.54
CA ARG A 21 -11.05 -7.57 -0.32
C ARG A 21 -11.48 -8.02 1.07
N ARG A 22 -11.63 -9.32 1.23
CA ARG A 22 -11.98 -9.91 2.51
C ARG A 22 -10.75 -10.41 3.23
N VAL A 23 -10.63 -10.10 4.51
CA VAL A 23 -9.59 -10.65 5.38
C VAL A 23 -9.89 -12.14 5.57
N ARG A 24 -8.96 -12.99 5.16
CA ARG A 24 -9.14 -14.45 5.13
C ARG A 24 -8.34 -15.11 6.24
N LEU A 25 -8.60 -16.40 6.44
CA LEU A 25 -7.97 -17.17 7.52
C LEU A 25 -6.44 -17.12 7.47
N GLY A 26 -5.86 -17.19 6.28
CA GLY A 26 -4.41 -17.14 6.11
C GLY A 26 -3.77 -15.79 6.41
N ASP A 27 -4.58 -14.75 6.60
CA ASP A 27 -4.11 -13.38 6.79
C ASP A 27 -4.05 -12.96 8.26
N VAL A 28 -4.58 -13.78 9.17
CA VAL A 28 -4.82 -13.35 10.55
C VAL A 28 -3.98 -14.11 11.56
N THR A 29 -3.82 -13.48 12.72
CA THR A 29 -3.22 -14.12 13.90
C THR A 29 -4.21 -15.14 14.50
N PRO A 30 -3.77 -15.99 15.45
CA PRO A 30 -4.73 -16.87 16.16
C PRO A 30 -5.87 -16.14 16.86
N LYS A 31 -5.70 -14.84 17.14
CA LYS A 31 -6.75 -14.01 17.73
C LYS A 31 -7.65 -13.35 16.68
N GLY A 32 -7.41 -13.61 15.41
CA GLY A 32 -8.29 -13.15 14.33
C GLY A 32 -8.04 -11.76 13.81
N ARG A 33 -6.92 -11.13 14.15
CA ARG A 33 -6.60 -9.81 13.58
C ARG A 33 -5.57 -9.93 12.46
N LEU A 34 -5.66 -9.02 11.49
CA LEU A 34 -4.76 -8.99 10.34
C LEU A 34 -3.29 -8.92 10.79
N ARG A 35 -2.45 -9.81 10.25
CA ARG A 35 -1.01 -9.77 10.53
C ARG A 35 -0.33 -8.67 9.73
N LEU A 36 0.78 -8.16 10.26
CA LEU A 36 1.56 -7.12 9.57
C LEU A 36 2.13 -7.61 8.24
N ASP A 37 2.57 -8.88 8.16
CA ASP A 37 3.08 -9.44 6.92
C ASP A 37 1.97 -9.56 5.86
N ALA A 38 0.76 -9.90 6.26
CA ALA A 38 -0.39 -9.91 5.37
C ALA A 38 -0.75 -8.49 4.93
N THR A 39 -0.67 -7.52 5.84
CA THR A 39 -0.87 -6.11 5.50
C THR A 39 0.13 -5.68 4.42
N ALA A 40 1.41 -6.02 4.58
CA ALA A 40 2.42 -5.70 3.58
C ALA A 40 2.09 -6.30 2.21
N ARG A 41 1.57 -7.54 2.19
CA ARG A 41 1.14 -8.17 0.94
C ARG A 41 -0.04 -7.41 0.32
N TYR A 42 -1.01 -6.96 1.12
CA TYR A 42 -2.12 -6.14 0.63
C TYR A 42 -1.62 -4.86 -0.03
N LEU A 43 -0.60 -4.22 0.56
CA LEU A 43 -0.02 -3.01 0.00
C LEU A 43 0.65 -3.27 -1.35
N GLN A 44 1.36 -4.38 -1.49
CA GLN A 44 1.99 -4.75 -2.75
C GLN A 44 0.96 -5.14 -3.81
N ASP A 45 -0.07 -5.87 -3.42
CA ASP A 45 -1.13 -6.29 -4.33
C ASP A 45 -1.83 -5.08 -4.94
N ILE A 46 -2.21 -4.09 -4.12
CA ILE A 46 -2.91 -2.92 -4.65
C ILE A 46 -1.99 -2.05 -5.50
N ALA A 47 -0.71 -1.98 -5.16
CA ALA A 47 0.27 -1.24 -5.97
C ALA A 47 0.37 -1.86 -7.38
N ASN A 48 0.42 -3.19 -7.44
CA ASN A 48 0.44 -3.90 -8.72
C ASN A 48 -0.88 -3.73 -9.49
N ASP A 49 -2.00 -3.85 -8.80
CA ASP A 49 -3.32 -3.69 -9.41
C ASP A 49 -3.49 -2.28 -9.99
N ASP A 50 -3.02 -1.26 -9.28
CA ASP A 50 -3.06 0.12 -9.75
C ASP A 50 -2.17 0.30 -10.99
N ALA A 51 -0.98 -0.28 -11.00
CA ALA A 51 -0.09 -0.20 -12.15
C ALA A 51 -0.70 -0.85 -13.39
N VAL A 52 -1.34 -2.00 -13.23
CA VAL A 52 -2.02 -2.69 -14.32
C VAL A 52 -3.22 -1.87 -14.81
N ASP A 53 -4.05 -1.39 -13.90
CA ASP A 53 -5.23 -0.58 -14.24
C ASP A 53 -4.84 0.73 -14.93
N GLY A 54 -3.77 1.38 -14.47
CA GLY A 54 -3.28 2.62 -15.05
C GLY A 54 -2.50 2.44 -16.34
N ALA A 55 -2.28 1.20 -16.78
CA ALA A 55 -1.51 0.87 -17.96
C ALA A 55 -0.13 1.51 -17.96
N TYR A 56 0.53 1.49 -16.81
CA TYR A 56 1.90 1.99 -16.69
C TYR A 56 2.82 1.11 -17.53
N SER A 57 3.63 1.74 -18.36
CA SER A 57 4.41 1.04 -19.36
C SER A 57 5.48 0.12 -18.79
N ASP A 58 5.95 0.39 -17.60
CA ASP A 58 7.03 -0.36 -16.99
C ASP A 58 6.80 -0.52 -15.49
N ILE A 59 6.30 -1.68 -15.09
CA ILE A 59 6.16 -2.04 -13.68
C ILE A 59 7.38 -2.80 -13.17
N HIS A 60 8.31 -3.17 -14.06
CA HIS A 60 9.54 -3.86 -13.68
C HIS A 60 10.59 -2.85 -13.20
N GLY A 61 11.46 -3.30 -12.34
CA GLY A 61 12.50 -2.45 -11.82
C GLY A 61 12.08 -1.57 -10.65
N TRP A 62 10.81 -1.57 -10.28
CA TRP A 62 10.34 -0.87 -9.08
C TRP A 62 10.41 -1.82 -7.89
N VAL A 63 11.17 -1.44 -6.88
CA VAL A 63 11.30 -2.21 -5.64
C VAL A 63 10.92 -1.34 -4.46
N VAL A 64 10.18 -1.94 -3.51
CA VAL A 64 9.84 -1.26 -2.28
C VAL A 64 11.09 -1.24 -1.39
N ARG A 65 11.47 -0.07 -0.92
CA ARG A 65 12.65 0.11 -0.10
C ARG A 65 12.32 0.32 1.36
N ARG A 66 11.23 0.98 1.64
CA ARG A 66 10.81 1.29 3.01
C ARG A 66 9.30 1.42 3.04
N THR A 67 8.71 0.90 4.11
CA THR A 67 7.27 1.02 4.35
C THR A 67 7.06 1.48 5.78
N GLU A 68 6.26 2.52 5.95
CA GLU A 68 5.77 2.98 7.23
C GLU A 68 4.29 2.67 7.33
N MET A 69 3.86 2.19 8.47
CA MET A 69 2.45 1.88 8.72
C MET A 69 1.99 2.54 10.02
N TRP A 70 0.81 3.14 9.99
CA TRP A 70 0.15 3.66 11.17
C TRP A 70 -1.12 2.83 11.37
N VAL A 71 -1.13 1.98 12.40
CA VAL A 71 -2.26 1.10 12.68
C VAL A 71 -3.09 1.73 13.78
N HIS A 72 -4.28 2.17 13.43
CA HIS A 72 -5.24 2.72 14.39
C HIS A 72 -6.09 1.60 14.99
N GLN A 73 -6.56 0.70 14.16
CA GLN A 73 -7.29 -0.49 14.56
C GLN A 73 -7.11 -1.56 13.48
N PHE A 74 -6.72 -2.75 13.90
CA PHE A 74 -6.50 -3.85 12.95
C PHE A 74 -7.83 -4.36 12.38
N PRO A 75 -7.89 -4.64 11.07
CA PRO A 75 -8.97 -5.42 10.48
C PRO A 75 -9.04 -6.83 11.07
N LEU A 76 -10.25 -7.37 11.13
CA LEU A 76 -10.51 -8.67 11.73
C LEU A 76 -10.86 -9.71 10.66
N TYR A 77 -10.72 -10.97 11.04
CA TYR A 77 -11.06 -12.13 10.22
C TYR A 77 -12.48 -12.01 9.63
N MET A 78 -12.58 -12.29 8.34
CA MET A 78 -13.82 -12.27 7.55
C MET A 78 -14.50 -10.91 7.45
N THR A 79 -13.77 -9.84 7.74
CA THR A 79 -14.23 -8.48 7.49
C THR A 79 -13.84 -8.03 6.08
N ASP A 80 -14.75 -7.37 5.39
CA ASP A 80 -14.41 -6.75 4.11
C ASP A 80 -13.73 -5.41 4.36
N VAL A 81 -12.60 -5.19 3.69
CA VAL A 81 -11.85 -3.95 3.79
C VAL A 81 -11.82 -3.25 2.45
N SER A 82 -11.84 -1.93 2.50
CA SER A 82 -11.59 -1.06 1.35
C SER A 82 -10.13 -0.69 1.36
N VAL A 83 -9.44 -0.90 0.25
CA VAL A 83 -8.02 -0.56 0.10
C VAL A 83 -7.92 0.48 -0.99
N LYS A 84 -7.38 1.65 -0.66
CA LYS A 84 -7.23 2.76 -1.61
C LYS A 84 -5.80 3.24 -1.61
N THR A 85 -5.28 3.55 -2.79
CA THR A 85 -3.89 3.93 -2.96
C THR A 85 -3.75 5.10 -3.93
N TRP A 86 -2.74 5.92 -3.69
CA TRP A 86 -2.43 7.06 -4.55
C TRP A 86 -0.94 7.39 -4.45
N CYS A 87 -0.45 8.17 -5.41
CA CYS A 87 0.93 8.65 -5.38
C CYS A 87 1.01 9.88 -4.47
N GLY A 88 1.86 9.83 -3.46
CA GLY A 88 2.07 10.94 -2.54
C GLY A 88 3.21 11.88 -2.94
N GLY A 89 4.03 11.45 -3.90
CA GLY A 89 5.15 12.24 -4.39
C GLY A 89 6.06 11.39 -5.25
N TYR A 90 6.92 12.02 -6.03
CA TYR A 90 7.86 11.28 -6.87
C TYR A 90 9.06 12.14 -7.24
N GLY A 91 10.12 11.47 -7.65
CA GLY A 91 11.33 12.07 -8.21
C GLY A 91 11.81 11.26 -9.40
N SER A 92 13.06 11.47 -9.82
CA SER A 92 13.59 10.83 -11.02
C SER A 92 13.70 9.31 -10.90
N HIS A 93 13.97 8.79 -9.69
CA HIS A 93 14.17 7.35 -9.47
C HIS A 93 13.40 6.83 -8.27
N TRP A 94 12.43 7.59 -7.77
CA TRP A 94 11.65 7.17 -6.61
C TRP A 94 10.22 7.66 -6.71
N ALA A 95 9.34 6.95 -6.01
CA ALA A 95 7.94 7.36 -5.84
C ALA A 95 7.48 6.97 -4.45
N GLU A 96 6.66 7.84 -3.85
CA GLU A 96 5.97 7.53 -2.60
C GLU A 96 4.56 7.06 -2.93
N ARG A 97 4.19 5.89 -2.40
CA ARG A 97 2.83 5.38 -2.52
C ARG A 97 2.18 5.42 -1.15
N ARG A 98 1.06 6.09 -1.10
CA ARG A 98 0.20 6.11 0.09
C ARG A 98 -0.94 5.11 -0.08
N THR A 99 -1.33 4.47 1.00
CA THR A 99 -2.42 3.49 0.99
C THR A 99 -3.20 3.61 2.29
N THR A 100 -4.52 3.48 2.19
CA THR A 100 -5.41 3.44 3.35
C THR A 100 -6.24 2.18 3.27
N ILE A 101 -6.29 1.42 4.37
CA ILE A 101 -7.12 0.22 4.53
C ILE A 101 -8.15 0.52 5.60
N THR A 102 -9.43 0.45 5.25
CA THR A 102 -10.53 0.75 6.18
C THR A 102 -11.61 -0.31 6.11
N SER A 103 -12.38 -0.43 7.18
CA SER A 103 -13.57 -1.27 7.21
C SER A 103 -14.73 -0.53 7.84
N SER A 104 -15.96 -1.02 7.62
CA SER A 104 -17.15 -0.40 8.16
C SER A 104 -17.24 -0.48 9.67
N ASP A 105 -16.52 -1.42 10.31
CA ASP A 105 -16.50 -1.59 11.76
C ASP A 105 -15.38 -0.79 12.44
N GLY A 106 -14.73 0.12 11.72
CA GLY A 106 -13.77 1.05 12.30
C GLY A 106 -12.30 0.69 12.13
N ALA A 107 -11.98 -0.41 11.45
CA ALA A 107 -10.57 -0.73 11.18
C ALA A 107 -9.93 0.35 10.30
N ARG A 108 -8.66 0.66 10.61
CA ARG A 108 -7.93 1.67 9.85
C ARG A 108 -6.43 1.44 9.94
N ILE A 109 -5.81 1.30 8.80
CA ILE A 109 -4.35 1.29 8.64
C ILE A 109 -4.01 2.27 7.53
N GLU A 110 -3.03 3.11 7.78
CA GLU A 110 -2.49 4.02 6.78
C GLU A 110 -1.04 3.67 6.53
N SER A 111 -0.58 3.88 5.30
CA SER A 111 0.77 3.50 4.91
C SER A 111 1.38 4.51 3.97
N ALA A 112 2.69 4.68 4.10
CA ALA A 112 3.52 5.36 3.11
C ALA A 112 4.67 4.42 2.75
N ALA A 113 4.84 4.15 1.47
CA ALA A 113 5.89 3.26 0.98
C ALA A 113 6.78 4.01 0.00
N LEU A 114 8.09 3.86 0.18
CA LEU A 114 9.06 4.38 -0.77
C LEU A 114 9.40 3.29 -1.76
N TRP A 115 9.12 3.54 -3.03
CA TRP A 115 9.50 2.69 -4.15
C TRP A 115 10.67 3.33 -4.88
N VAL A 116 11.64 2.53 -5.26
CA VAL A 116 12.82 2.98 -5.98
C VAL A 116 12.91 2.22 -7.29
N HIS A 117 13.13 2.96 -8.38
CA HIS A 117 13.36 2.36 -9.69
C HIS A 117 14.84 2.04 -9.84
N VAL A 118 15.14 0.79 -10.13
CA VAL A 118 16.51 0.32 -10.27
C VAL A 118 16.72 -0.23 -11.68
N ASP A 119 17.96 -0.17 -12.14
CA ASP A 119 18.37 -0.84 -13.36
C ASP A 119 18.40 -2.35 -13.08
N MET A 120 17.66 -3.12 -13.87
CA MET A 120 17.52 -4.55 -13.64
C MET A 120 18.81 -5.34 -13.85
N GLN A 121 19.77 -4.78 -14.58
CA GLN A 121 21.06 -5.44 -14.80
C GLN A 121 22.04 -5.16 -13.67
N THR A 122 22.12 -3.89 -13.21
CA THR A 122 23.06 -3.50 -12.16
C THR A 122 22.42 -3.50 -10.77
N MET A 123 21.09 -3.52 -10.66
CA MET A 123 20.32 -3.40 -9.42
C MET A 123 20.61 -2.10 -8.67
N LYS A 124 20.95 -1.04 -9.40
CA LYS A 124 21.21 0.30 -8.84
C LYS A 124 20.22 1.30 -9.43
N PRO A 125 19.88 2.31 -8.65
CA PRO A 125 18.99 3.39 -9.10
C PRO A 125 19.45 4.13 -10.36
#